data_1d18015c831da6e77481eaff93267b70
#
_entry.id   1d18015c831da6e77481eaff93267b70
#
_cell.length_a   1.000
_cell.length_b   1.000
_cell.length_c   1.000
_cell.angle_alpha   90.00
_cell.angle_beta   90.00
_cell.angle_gamma   90.00
#
_symmetry.space_group_name_H-M   'P 1'
#
loop_
_entity.id
_entity.type
_entity.pdbx_description
1 polymer ?
#
loop_
_entity_poly.entity_id
_entity_poly.type
_entity_poly.pdbx_seq_one_letter_code
_entity_poly.pdbx_strand_id
1 'polypeptide(L)'
;MRPMDDDLITAEQALCASDALQEREKAVGFDVLLWRAPARAFALRFDGQVVCYINRCAHVPTEMDWQEGQFLDMDKRWILCSIHGAAYEPADGRCVGGPCGNGRLMQIATAERDGTVYWYPSRDIQPVVFDDAEPAADGPR
;
A
#
# COMPACT_ATOMS: atom_id res chain seq x y z
N MET A 1 -7.46 -18.25 -23.92
CA MET A 1 -7.41 -17.40 -23.44
C MET A 1 -7.60 -17.25 -22.23
N ARG A 2 -7.18 -17.00 -21.68
CA ARG A 2 -7.48 -16.84 -20.65
C ARG A 2 -7.82 -15.67 -20.32
N PRO A 3 -8.43 -15.58 -20.17
CA PRO A 3 -9.15 -14.44 -19.98
C PRO A 3 -8.77 -13.69 -18.79
N MET A 4 -7.88 -14.23 -17.98
CA MET A 4 -7.47 -13.53 -16.82
C MET A 4 -6.85 -12.20 -17.12
N ASP A 5 -6.04 -12.12 -18.14
CA ASP A 5 -5.40 -10.87 -18.47
C ASP A 5 -6.40 -9.87 -19.00
N ASP A 6 -7.47 -10.33 -19.62
CA ASP A 6 -8.46 -9.41 -20.12
C ASP A 6 -9.26 -8.78 -19.02
N ASP A 7 -9.28 -9.40 -17.84
CA ASP A 7 -10.04 -8.88 -16.73
C ASP A 7 -9.22 -7.96 -15.83
N LEU A 8 -7.98 -7.73 -16.14
CA LEU A 8 -7.16 -6.88 -15.29
C LEU A 8 -7.55 -5.42 -15.42
N ILE A 9 -7.64 -4.77 -14.30
CA ILE A 9 -7.90 -3.33 -14.26
C ILE A 9 -6.56 -2.64 -14.36
N THR A 10 -6.45 -1.70 -15.29
CA THR A 10 -5.22 -0.94 -15.47
C THR A 10 -5.42 0.54 -15.22
N ALA A 11 -6.66 0.99 -15.11
CA ALA A 11 -6.94 2.41 -14.92
C ALA A 11 -6.54 2.85 -13.52
N GLU A 12 -6.07 4.09 -13.39
CA GLU A 12 -5.71 4.61 -12.08
C GLU A 12 -6.91 4.60 -11.16
N GLN A 13 -6.64 4.46 -9.87
CA GLN A 13 -7.66 4.40 -8.84
C GLN A 13 -7.48 5.59 -7.90
N ALA A 14 -8.54 6.30 -7.62
CA ALA A 14 -8.47 7.38 -6.64
C ALA A 14 -8.25 6.79 -5.26
N LEU A 15 -7.33 7.34 -4.52
CA LEU A 15 -6.98 6.83 -3.20
C LEU A 15 -7.48 7.76 -2.09
N CYS A 16 -7.09 9.00 -2.13
CA CYS A 16 -7.43 9.94 -1.07
C CYS A 16 -7.15 11.36 -1.54
N ALA A 17 -7.63 12.33 -0.77
CA ALA A 17 -7.28 13.72 -1.02
C ALA A 17 -5.80 13.92 -0.71
N SER A 18 -5.16 14.83 -1.42
CA SER A 18 -3.75 15.14 -1.21
C SER A 18 -3.46 15.53 0.23
N ASP A 19 -4.34 16.31 0.84
CA ASP A 19 -4.08 16.79 2.20
C ASP A 19 -4.35 15.73 3.26
N ALA A 20 -4.85 14.56 2.89
CA ALA A 20 -4.96 13.45 3.82
C ALA A 20 -3.57 12.85 4.12
N LEU A 21 -2.57 13.15 3.28
CA LEU A 21 -1.22 12.66 3.47
C LEU A 21 -0.32 13.82 3.86
N GLN A 22 -0.13 14.01 5.15
CA GLN A 22 0.75 15.04 5.67
C GLN A 22 2.17 14.50 5.71
N GLU A 23 3.13 15.41 5.58
CA GLU A 23 4.55 15.04 5.52
C GLU A 23 4.95 14.22 6.74
N ARG A 24 5.38 12.99 6.50
CA ARG A 24 5.90 12.08 7.55
C ARG A 24 4.91 11.84 8.68
N GLU A 25 3.64 11.83 8.35
CA GLU A 25 2.60 11.59 9.33
C GLU A 25 1.88 10.28 9.02
N LYS A 26 0.75 10.06 9.64
CA LYS A 26 0.02 8.81 9.55
C LYS A 26 -0.28 8.45 8.10
N ALA A 27 -0.08 7.20 7.74
CA ALA A 27 -0.37 6.71 6.40
C ALA A 27 -1.86 6.48 6.23
N VAL A 28 -2.30 6.47 4.96
CA VAL A 28 -3.66 6.07 4.62
C VAL A 28 -3.59 4.63 4.15
N GLY A 29 -4.32 3.75 4.82
CA GLY A 29 -4.38 2.34 4.44
C GLY A 29 -5.54 2.08 3.51
N PHE A 30 -5.41 1.07 2.66
CA PHE A 30 -6.50 0.70 1.76
C PHE A 30 -6.36 -0.76 1.38
N ASP A 31 -7.47 -1.33 0.90
CA ASP A 31 -7.53 -2.74 0.55
C ASP A 31 -7.17 -2.93 -0.92
N VAL A 32 -6.45 -3.99 -1.20
CA VAL A 32 -6.12 -4.38 -2.58
C VAL A 32 -6.22 -5.90 -2.67
N LEU A 33 -6.07 -6.41 -3.88
CA LEU A 33 -5.87 -7.83 -4.12
C LEU A 33 -4.44 -8.03 -4.56
N LEU A 34 -3.70 -8.84 -3.81
CA LEU A 34 -2.34 -9.19 -4.14
C LEU A 34 -2.38 -10.65 -4.56
N TRP A 35 -2.05 -10.93 -5.82
CA TRP A 35 -2.12 -12.26 -6.38
C TRP A 35 -3.49 -12.88 -6.12
N ARG A 36 -4.54 -12.04 -6.32
CA ARG A 36 -5.94 -12.42 -6.17
C ARG A 36 -6.39 -12.70 -4.73
N ALA A 37 -5.57 -12.39 -3.75
CA ALA A 37 -5.94 -12.57 -2.35
C ALA A 37 -6.03 -11.21 -1.68
N PRO A 38 -6.92 -11.05 -0.72
CA PRO A 38 -7.03 -9.78 0.00
C PRO A 38 -5.72 -9.41 0.67
N ALA A 39 -5.35 -8.14 0.56
CA ALA A 39 -4.16 -7.62 1.20
C ALA A 39 -4.40 -6.15 1.55
N ARG A 40 -3.53 -5.61 2.38
CA ARG A 40 -3.60 -4.20 2.74
C ARG A 40 -2.42 -3.49 2.10
N ALA A 41 -2.64 -2.25 1.75
CA ALA A 41 -1.59 -1.37 1.24
C ALA A 41 -1.65 -0.08 2.02
N PHE A 42 -0.60 0.73 1.92
CA PHE A 42 -0.58 2.03 2.58
C PHE A 42 0.13 3.04 1.71
N ALA A 43 -0.26 4.30 1.88
CA ALA A 43 0.41 5.42 1.22
C ALA A 43 0.77 6.42 2.29
N LEU A 44 1.92 7.06 2.15
CA LEU A 44 2.32 8.14 3.04
C LEU A 44 3.13 9.16 2.26
N ARG A 45 3.33 10.33 2.85
CA ARG A 45 4.13 11.38 2.22
C ARG A 45 5.47 11.46 2.92
N PHE A 46 6.53 11.42 2.14
CA PHE A 46 7.89 11.48 2.65
C PHE A 46 8.71 12.35 1.71
N ASP A 47 9.30 13.39 2.24
CA ASP A 47 10.09 14.38 1.48
C ASP A 47 9.27 14.95 0.31
N GLY A 48 8.00 15.26 0.57
CA GLY A 48 7.13 15.86 -0.41
C GLY A 48 6.57 14.89 -1.44
N GLN A 49 6.97 13.62 -1.41
CA GLN A 49 6.55 12.62 -2.39
C GLN A 49 5.60 11.63 -1.76
N VAL A 50 4.60 11.22 -2.51
CA VAL A 50 3.74 10.13 -2.05
C VAL A 50 4.41 8.82 -2.39
N VAL A 51 4.52 7.93 -1.40
CA VAL A 51 5.02 6.58 -1.61
C VAL A 51 3.94 5.60 -1.16
N CYS A 52 3.90 4.44 -1.80
CA CYS A 52 2.84 3.48 -1.55
C CYS A 52 3.41 2.07 -1.65
N TYR A 53 3.05 1.24 -0.70
CA TYR A 53 3.57 -0.12 -0.62
C TYR A 53 2.51 -1.06 -0.11
N ILE A 54 2.68 -2.35 -0.41
CA ILE A 54 1.90 -3.39 0.25
C ILE A 54 2.33 -3.46 1.71
N ASN A 55 1.39 -3.52 2.62
CA ASN A 55 1.65 -3.61 4.06
C ASN A 55 2.01 -5.04 4.41
N ARG A 56 3.25 -5.40 4.11
CA ARG A 56 3.71 -6.76 4.28
C ARG A 56 5.21 -6.72 4.47
N CYS A 57 5.67 -7.13 5.64
CA CYS A 57 7.09 -7.13 5.95
C CYS A 57 7.81 -8.09 5.03
N ALA A 58 8.93 -7.65 4.46
CA ALA A 58 9.71 -8.50 3.55
C ALA A 58 10.36 -9.65 4.29
N HIS A 59 10.56 -9.52 5.59
CA HIS A 59 11.18 -10.57 6.40
C HIS A 59 10.17 -11.69 6.66
N VAL A 60 8.99 -11.34 7.14
CA VAL A 60 7.93 -12.30 7.40
C VAL A 60 6.63 -11.64 6.93
N PRO A 61 5.80 -12.34 6.15
CA PRO A 61 4.60 -11.72 5.60
C PRO A 61 3.56 -11.42 6.66
N THR A 62 3.67 -10.27 7.27
CA THR A 62 2.77 -9.78 8.29
C THR A 62 2.62 -8.28 8.12
N GLU A 63 1.51 -7.74 8.59
CA GLU A 63 1.34 -6.29 8.58
C GLU A 63 2.31 -5.66 9.54
N MET A 64 2.84 -4.50 9.15
CA MET A 64 3.94 -3.88 9.85
C MET A 64 3.52 -2.87 10.90
N ASP A 65 2.33 -2.31 10.79
CA ASP A 65 1.91 -1.22 11.67
C ASP A 65 1.22 -1.75 12.91
N TRP A 66 1.95 -1.78 14.00
CA TRP A 66 1.36 -2.16 15.29
C TRP A 66 0.20 -1.23 15.62
N GLN A 67 0.36 0.05 15.34
CA GLN A 67 -0.72 1.02 15.46
C GLN A 67 -1.12 1.42 14.05
N GLU A 68 -2.38 1.28 13.72
CA GLU A 68 -2.85 1.51 12.37
C GLU A 68 -2.35 2.81 11.79
N GLY A 69 -1.71 2.75 10.63
CA GLY A 69 -1.21 3.91 9.93
C GLY A 69 0.14 4.43 10.40
N GLN A 70 0.69 3.88 11.47
CA GLN A 70 1.96 4.36 12.02
C GLN A 70 3.09 3.49 11.50
N PHE A 71 3.71 3.93 10.41
CA PHE A 71 4.75 3.15 9.74
C PHE A 71 6.16 3.70 9.94
N LEU A 72 6.31 4.95 10.36
CA LEU A 72 7.64 5.54 10.46
C LEU A 72 8.20 5.35 11.87
N ASP A 73 9.53 5.26 11.95
CA ASP A 73 10.20 5.13 13.23
C ASP A 73 10.10 6.45 14.01
N MET A 74 10.72 6.49 15.19
CA MET A 74 10.60 7.66 16.05
C MET A 74 11.16 8.92 15.43
N ASP A 75 12.17 8.77 14.58
CA ASP A 75 12.77 9.91 13.90
C ASP A 75 12.04 10.25 12.61
N LYS A 76 11.03 9.48 12.26
CA LYS A 76 10.26 9.66 11.05
C LYS A 76 11.13 9.62 9.80
N ARG A 77 12.15 8.78 9.84
CA ARG A 77 13.11 8.67 8.72
C ARG A 77 12.94 7.37 7.96
N TRP A 78 12.63 6.26 8.64
CA TRP A 78 12.56 4.95 8.00
C TRP A 78 11.18 4.34 8.17
N ILE A 79 10.72 3.57 7.18
CA ILE A 79 9.54 2.74 7.36
C ILE A 79 9.96 1.56 8.22
N LEU A 80 9.23 1.33 9.29
CA LEU A 80 9.59 0.33 10.28
C LEU A 80 8.54 -0.74 10.40
N CYS A 81 8.97 -2.00 10.39
CA CYS A 81 8.09 -3.08 10.79
C CYS A 81 8.09 -3.13 12.31
N SER A 82 6.99 -2.70 12.94
CA SER A 82 6.93 -2.60 14.38
C SER A 82 7.00 -3.95 15.06
N ILE A 83 6.79 -5.02 14.33
CA ILE A 83 6.78 -6.36 14.89
C ILE A 83 8.20 -6.93 14.97
N HIS A 84 9.00 -6.73 13.91
CA HIS A 84 10.31 -7.39 13.84
C HIS A 84 11.49 -6.43 13.78
N GLY A 85 11.25 -5.14 13.71
CA GLY A 85 12.34 -4.16 13.66
C GLY A 85 13.00 -4.00 12.31
N ALA A 86 12.45 -4.59 11.25
CA ALA A 86 12.98 -4.37 9.91
C ALA A 86 12.73 -2.92 9.50
N ALA A 87 13.71 -2.27 8.88
CA ALA A 87 13.60 -0.88 8.48
C ALA A 87 13.82 -0.75 6.98
N TYR A 88 13.04 0.11 6.34
CA TYR A 88 13.06 0.25 4.90
C TYR A 88 13.18 1.72 4.49
N GLU A 89 13.85 1.96 3.37
CA GLU A 89 13.95 3.29 2.80
C GLU A 89 12.60 3.72 2.25
N PRO A 90 12.01 4.83 2.70
CA PRO A 90 10.68 5.21 2.21
C PRO A 90 10.63 5.48 0.71
N ALA A 91 11.72 5.93 0.11
CA ALA A 91 11.71 6.30 -1.30
C ALA A 91 11.56 5.10 -2.21
N ASP A 92 12.13 3.95 -1.86
CA ASP A 92 12.12 2.79 -2.76
C ASP A 92 11.81 1.46 -2.08
N GLY A 93 11.59 1.46 -0.77
CA GLY A 93 11.20 0.25 -0.05
C GLY A 93 12.33 -0.71 0.23
N ARG A 94 13.57 -0.34 -0.05
CA ARG A 94 14.71 -1.22 0.15
C ARG A 94 14.99 -1.41 1.65
N CYS A 95 15.31 -2.64 2.05
CA CYS A 95 15.70 -2.89 3.44
C CYS A 95 17.01 -2.16 3.74
N VAL A 96 17.03 -1.44 4.85
CA VAL A 96 18.23 -0.73 5.29
C VAL A 96 18.70 -1.20 6.66
N GLY A 97 17.95 -2.04 7.34
CA GLY A 97 18.35 -2.55 8.64
C GLY A 97 17.40 -3.58 9.17
N GLY A 98 17.84 -4.33 10.16
CA GLY A 98 17.03 -5.37 10.78
C GLY A 98 17.04 -6.65 9.98
N PRO A 99 16.08 -7.54 10.23
CA PRO A 99 16.13 -8.89 9.67
C PRO A 99 15.68 -9.03 8.21
N CYS A 100 15.39 -7.95 7.52
CA CYS A 100 14.90 -8.05 6.16
C CYS A 100 16.00 -8.36 5.12
N GLY A 101 17.26 -8.23 5.50
CA GLY A 101 18.36 -8.61 4.59
C GLY A 101 18.35 -7.84 3.28
N ASN A 102 18.22 -8.54 2.17
CA ASN A 102 18.14 -7.93 0.86
C ASN A 102 16.72 -7.73 0.39
N GLY A 103 15.75 -7.87 1.27
CA GLY A 103 14.36 -7.72 0.91
C GLY A 103 13.96 -6.30 0.62
N ARG A 104 12.79 -6.14 0.06
CA ARG A 104 12.22 -4.82 -0.13
C ARG A 104 10.71 -4.93 -0.13
N LEU A 105 10.07 -3.82 0.21
CA LEU A 105 8.63 -3.74 0.17
C LEU A 105 8.15 -3.73 -1.27
N MET A 106 6.95 -4.24 -1.51
CA MET A 106 6.35 -4.22 -2.84
C MET A 106 5.77 -2.85 -3.08
N GLN A 107 6.31 -2.14 -4.05
CA GLN A 107 5.93 -0.76 -4.32
C GLN A 107 4.73 -0.69 -5.25
N ILE A 108 3.87 0.28 -5.01
CA ILE A 108 2.74 0.57 -5.86
C ILE A 108 2.96 1.97 -6.43
N ALA A 109 2.86 2.11 -7.74
CA ALA A 109 3.05 3.41 -8.38
C ALA A 109 1.90 4.35 -8.04
N THR A 110 2.20 5.62 -7.89
CA THR A 110 1.19 6.62 -7.54
C THR A 110 1.36 7.86 -8.41
N ALA A 111 0.32 8.67 -8.43
CA ALA A 111 0.37 10.00 -9.02
C ALA A 111 -0.45 10.93 -8.14
N GLU A 112 -0.13 12.19 -8.18
CA GLU A 112 -0.85 13.19 -7.40
C GLU A 112 -1.11 14.37 -8.31
N ARG A 113 -2.38 14.76 -8.45
CA ARG A 113 -2.74 15.93 -9.25
C ARG A 113 -4.11 16.43 -8.83
N ASP A 114 -4.29 17.74 -8.98
CA ASP A 114 -5.58 18.38 -8.72
C ASP A 114 -6.14 18.07 -7.33
N GLY A 115 -5.26 17.95 -6.35
CA GLY A 115 -5.67 17.73 -4.97
C GLY A 115 -6.04 16.30 -4.64
N THR A 116 -5.74 15.35 -5.53
CA THR A 116 -6.09 13.94 -5.33
C THR A 116 -4.88 13.05 -5.57
N VAL A 117 -4.75 12.02 -4.74
CA VAL A 117 -3.73 11.00 -4.90
C VAL A 117 -4.37 9.79 -5.56
N TYR A 118 -3.66 9.23 -6.54
CA TYR A 118 -4.12 8.06 -7.29
C TYR A 118 -3.06 6.97 -7.18
N TRP A 119 -3.48 5.72 -7.33
CA TRP A 119 -2.53 4.61 -7.44
C TRP A 119 -2.85 3.82 -8.70
N TYR A 120 -1.84 3.10 -9.20
CA TYR A 120 -1.97 2.37 -10.45
C TYR A 120 -1.96 0.88 -10.19
N PRO A 121 -3.00 0.16 -10.59
CA PRO A 121 -2.99 -1.28 -10.50
C PRO A 121 -1.91 -1.89 -11.38
N SER A 122 -1.47 -3.08 -11.03
CA SER A 122 -0.55 -3.85 -11.84
C SER A 122 -1.09 -5.26 -11.94
N ARG A 123 -0.40 -6.11 -12.68
CA ARG A 123 -0.81 -7.49 -12.82
C ARG A 123 -0.95 -8.17 -11.48
N ASP A 124 -0.01 -7.89 -10.57
CA ASP A 124 0.00 -8.55 -9.27
C ASP A 124 -0.88 -7.88 -8.24
N ILE A 125 -1.15 -6.60 -8.38
CA ILE A 125 -1.85 -5.80 -7.38
C ILE A 125 -3.04 -5.13 -8.04
N GLN A 126 -4.23 -5.57 -7.67
CA GLN A 126 -5.47 -5.13 -8.30
C GLN A 126 -6.38 -4.47 -7.26
N PRO A 127 -7.25 -3.57 -7.69
CA PRO A 127 -8.21 -2.98 -6.77
C PRO A 127 -9.26 -4.01 -6.37
N VAL A 128 -9.80 -3.87 -5.17
CA VAL A 128 -10.91 -4.68 -4.74
C VAL A 128 -12.15 -4.18 -5.48
N VAL A 129 -12.81 -5.09 -6.20
CA VAL A 129 -13.97 -4.73 -6.98
C VAL A 129 -15.16 -5.51 -6.43
N PHE A 130 -16.22 -4.81 -6.11
CA PHE A 130 -17.42 -5.48 -5.64
C PHE A 130 -18.36 -5.66 -6.82
N ASP A 131 -18.81 -6.88 -6.98
CA ASP A 131 -19.75 -7.18 -8.04
C ASP A 131 -21.07 -6.50 -7.69
N ASP A 132 -21.72 -5.97 -8.70
CA ASP A 132 -22.96 -5.33 -8.47
C ASP A 132 -23.98 -6.23 -7.82
N ALA A 133 -23.90 -7.47 -8.11
CA ALA A 133 -24.83 -8.40 -7.56
C ALA A 133 -24.64 -8.60 -6.12
N GLU A 134 -23.49 -8.25 -5.66
CA GLU A 134 -23.24 -8.47 -4.41
C GLU A 134 -23.81 -7.62 -3.56
N PRO A 135 -24.15 -6.93 -3.84
CA PRO A 135 -24.59 -6.03 -3.08
C PRO A 135 -25.42 -6.33 -2.05
N ALA A 136 -25.16 -6.59 -2.33
CA ALA A 136 -25.71 -6.63 -1.77
C ALA A 136 -25.80 -7.16 -0.88
N ALA A 137 -25.43 -7.45 -1.19
CA ALA A 137 -25.47 -7.90 -0.71
C ALA A 137 -25.64 -7.90 0.29
N ASP A 138 -25.45 -7.81 0.05
CA ASP A 138 -25.55 -7.82 0.74
C ASP A 138 -25.97 -7.40 1.51
N GLY A 139 -26.12 -7.18 1.21
CA GLY A 139 -26.57 -6.81 1.75
C GLY A 139 -26.90 -6.76 2.61
N PRO A 140 -27.11 -6.69 2.95
CA PRO A 140 -27.16 -6.55 3.98
C PRO A 140 -26.69 -7.16 4.63
N ARG A 141 -26.20 -7.42 4.38
CA ARG A 141 -25.71 -7.95 4.86
C ARG A 141 -25.29 -7.47 5.71
#